data_c535f9637d0f0e83bc5d08cba75ac1df
#
_entry.id   c535f9637d0f0e83bc5d08cba75ac1df
#
_cell.length_a   1.000
_cell.length_b   1.000
_cell.length_c   1.000
_cell.angle_alpha   90.00
_cell.angle_beta   90.00
_cell.angle_gamma   90.00
#
_symmetry.space_group_name_H-M   'P 1'
#
loop_
_entity.id
_entity.type
_entity.pdbx_description
1 polymer ?
#
loop_
_entity_poly.entity_id
_entity_poly.type
_entity_poly.pdbx_seq_one_letter_code
_entity_poly.pdbx_strand_id
1 'polypeptide(L)'
;MKDFLKSVFASALGFSLTLLTGFLLMIVFIAVIATHDPSDGVRRTHIQSGTFLVIGNGMAVNDTPEHGSPGIGTLLSGGNDMPQVDLYRALEAIDLAAKDPNVAGILIVEGLDAGLATKSELRKALEDFIQSSKKPVIAWMENPSTGQYHMMTAAKTLILHKSGEVQFAGIASYSTYWGEGLRRLGVGVQVTKVGKYKSAVEPLIGDKMSEAARQQSQELLDDVWNRLMADVSRARGIPVAQLQKAASNPGIFSPQRALELKLVDKVMQRDELIAEVIRAGATDDSEGSFRQVSLARYAGKVKLPKGSEQVAVVYAEGDIVDGMGSPTSVGGDRVAATLRHLRNDEKVKAVVLRVNSPGGSAFASEIIHRELELLRKKGVPIIVSMGDLAASGGYYIAAPGTTVIADPMTITGSIGVFGLHFNYGELAAKLSLATDGVKTATHADLLSVHRPATVDELTIVQESVDRIYEQFLGVVGSGRKMKRDDVHEIAQGRVWSGSRARKLGLVDSFGGLRDAIAEASKQANLKEPGIVQFPGLHEDRRSLAEMVLSDDEESPLFTRTATDPVMQLIRSQWQQAEAMRNLNDRRGIYLLAPLRIDDR
;
A
#
# COMPACT_ATOMS: atom_id res chain seq x y z
N MET A 1 -67.33 -18.57 -5.24
CA MET A 1 -66.78 -17.21 -5.42
C MET A 1 -66.46 -16.52 -4.09
N LYS A 2 -67.36 -16.51 -3.08
CA LYS A 2 -67.11 -15.90 -1.76
C LYS A 2 -65.94 -16.55 -1.00
N ASP A 3 -65.81 -17.88 -1.01
CA ASP A 3 -64.76 -18.59 -0.27
C ASP A 3 -63.39 -18.52 -0.98
N PHE A 4 -63.38 -18.45 -2.30
CA PHE A 4 -62.18 -18.18 -3.07
C PHE A 4 -61.61 -16.78 -2.74
N LEU A 5 -62.45 -15.75 -2.73
CA LEU A 5 -62.04 -14.39 -2.37
C LEU A 5 -61.52 -14.30 -0.92
N LYS A 6 -62.14 -15.04 0.03
CA LYS A 6 -61.64 -15.12 1.41
C LYS A 6 -60.24 -15.75 1.49
N SER A 7 -60.01 -16.84 0.76
CA SER A 7 -58.67 -17.49 0.71
C SER A 7 -57.60 -16.60 0.09
N VAL A 8 -57.92 -15.89 -0.99
CA VAL A 8 -56.99 -14.93 -1.60
C VAL A 8 -56.68 -13.77 -0.66
N PHE A 9 -57.72 -13.24 0.05
CA PHE A 9 -57.52 -12.16 1.03
C PHE A 9 -56.68 -12.63 2.23
N ALA A 10 -56.92 -13.84 2.76
CA ALA A 10 -56.16 -14.42 3.86
C ALA A 10 -54.70 -14.66 3.47
N SER A 11 -54.45 -15.15 2.25
CA SER A 11 -53.07 -15.36 1.76
C SER A 11 -52.33 -14.04 1.52
N ALA A 12 -53.01 -13.03 0.95
CA ALA A 12 -52.42 -11.70 0.78
C ALA A 12 -52.10 -11.02 2.11
N LEU A 13 -53.01 -11.15 3.09
CA LEU A 13 -52.81 -10.62 4.45
C LEU A 13 -51.63 -11.33 5.16
N GLY A 14 -51.55 -12.67 5.04
CA GLY A 14 -50.46 -13.46 5.60
C GLY A 14 -49.10 -13.08 4.99
N PHE A 15 -49.06 -12.92 3.68
CA PHE A 15 -47.82 -12.48 2.96
C PHE A 15 -47.39 -11.06 3.36
N SER A 16 -48.37 -10.12 3.43
CA SER A 16 -48.08 -8.75 3.88
C SER A 16 -47.61 -8.69 5.33
N LEU A 17 -48.17 -9.53 6.21
CA LEU A 17 -47.74 -9.61 7.61
C LEU A 17 -46.32 -10.19 7.74
N THR A 18 -45.99 -11.21 6.95
CA THR A 18 -44.63 -11.80 6.89
C THR A 18 -43.60 -10.79 6.39
N LEU A 19 -43.94 -10.04 5.34
CA LEU A 19 -43.08 -8.95 4.83
C LEU A 19 -42.89 -7.85 5.87
N LEU A 20 -43.95 -7.43 6.55
CA LEU A 20 -43.90 -6.40 7.59
C LEU A 20 -43.07 -6.86 8.79
N THR A 21 -43.21 -8.13 9.21
CA THR A 21 -42.42 -8.71 10.29
C THR A 21 -40.94 -8.83 9.89
N GLY A 22 -40.66 -9.27 8.67
CA GLY A 22 -39.31 -9.32 8.14
C GLY A 22 -38.64 -7.92 8.06
N PHE A 23 -39.42 -6.92 7.63
CA PHE A 23 -38.95 -5.52 7.58
C PHE A 23 -38.72 -4.94 8.98
N LEU A 24 -39.61 -5.24 9.96
CA LEU A 24 -39.45 -4.83 11.35
C LEU A 24 -38.22 -5.50 12.01
N LEU A 25 -38.01 -6.80 11.76
CA LEU A 25 -36.81 -7.50 12.21
C LEU A 25 -35.56 -6.94 11.58
N MET A 26 -35.60 -6.57 10.31
CA MET A 26 -34.49 -5.90 9.62
C MET A 26 -34.20 -4.51 10.22
N ILE A 27 -35.24 -3.72 10.56
CA ILE A 27 -35.07 -2.43 11.25
C ILE A 27 -34.47 -2.62 12.64
N VAL A 28 -34.97 -3.61 13.42
CA VAL A 28 -34.39 -3.92 14.73
C VAL A 28 -32.94 -4.39 14.61
N PHE A 29 -32.63 -5.22 13.63
CA PHE A 29 -31.29 -5.67 13.36
C PHE A 29 -30.36 -4.50 12.97
N ILE A 30 -30.82 -3.60 12.09
CA ILE A 30 -30.12 -2.37 11.73
C ILE A 30 -29.96 -1.45 12.94
N ALA A 31 -30.98 -1.29 13.77
CA ALA A 31 -30.95 -0.48 14.99
C ALA A 31 -29.94 -1.06 16.01
N VAL A 32 -29.90 -2.38 16.18
CA VAL A 32 -28.93 -3.06 17.05
C VAL A 32 -27.49 -2.86 16.53
N ILE A 33 -27.28 -2.94 15.21
CA ILE A 33 -25.97 -2.65 14.61
C ILE A 33 -25.62 -1.16 14.74
N ALA A 34 -26.58 -0.25 14.52
CA ALA A 34 -26.36 1.19 14.59
C ALA A 34 -26.18 1.72 16.03
N THR A 35 -26.72 1.02 17.03
CA THR A 35 -26.52 1.35 18.46
C THR A 35 -25.29 0.67 19.06
N HIS A 36 -24.71 -0.34 18.38
CA HIS A 36 -23.41 -0.84 18.72
C HIS A 36 -22.37 0.16 18.21
N ASP A 37 -21.97 1.08 19.08
CA ASP A 37 -20.78 1.90 18.85
C ASP A 37 -19.57 0.94 18.80
N PRO A 38 -18.85 0.82 17.66
CA PRO A 38 -17.67 -0.04 17.59
C PRO A 38 -16.60 0.38 18.60
N SER A 39 -16.67 1.64 19.08
CA SER A 39 -15.80 2.14 20.14
C SER A 39 -16.12 1.56 21.52
N ASP A 40 -17.38 1.16 21.78
CA ASP A 40 -17.78 0.47 23.02
C ASP A 40 -17.50 -1.04 22.98
N GLY A 41 -17.39 -1.64 21.78
CA GLY A 41 -17.01 -3.04 21.56
C GLY A 41 -15.51 -3.33 21.75
N VAL A 42 -14.65 -2.33 21.79
CA VAL A 42 -13.29 -2.45 22.32
C VAL A 42 -13.39 -2.63 23.84
N ARG A 43 -13.75 -3.84 24.28
CA ARG A 43 -13.51 -4.28 25.66
C ARG A 43 -12.13 -3.76 25.99
N ARG A 44 -12.04 -2.82 26.96
CA ARG A 44 -10.77 -2.28 27.46
C ARG A 44 -9.85 -3.48 27.63
N THR A 45 -8.89 -3.66 26.72
CA THR A 45 -7.99 -4.81 26.74
C THR A 45 -7.15 -4.63 27.99
N HIS A 46 -7.58 -5.24 29.08
CA HIS A 46 -6.84 -5.25 30.31
C HIS A 46 -5.61 -6.13 30.07
N ILE A 47 -4.47 -5.49 29.87
CA ILE A 47 -3.22 -6.21 29.69
C ILE A 47 -2.73 -6.64 31.05
N GLN A 48 -2.70 -7.94 31.27
CA GLN A 48 -2.17 -8.54 32.50
C GLN A 48 -0.64 -8.52 32.48
N SER A 49 -0.03 -8.50 33.67
CA SER A 49 1.43 -8.57 33.77
C SER A 49 1.98 -9.84 33.13
N GLY A 50 3.12 -9.73 32.47
CA GLY A 50 3.77 -10.85 31.78
C GLY A 50 3.22 -11.12 30.37
N THR A 51 2.41 -10.23 29.78
CA THR A 51 1.87 -10.39 28.42
C THR A 51 2.95 -10.12 27.38
N PHE A 52 3.05 -10.98 26.36
CA PHE A 52 3.82 -10.73 25.15
C PHE A 52 2.97 -10.05 24.07
N LEU A 53 3.54 -9.01 23.45
CA LEU A 53 2.98 -8.42 22.23
C LEU A 53 3.37 -9.31 21.04
N VAL A 54 2.38 -9.82 20.31
CA VAL A 54 2.59 -10.70 19.13
C VAL A 54 2.45 -9.90 17.85
N ILE A 55 3.47 -9.97 17.00
CA ILE A 55 3.53 -9.34 15.67
C ILE A 55 3.63 -10.45 14.61
N GLY A 56 2.83 -10.39 13.57
CA GLY A 56 2.86 -11.34 12.45
C GLY A 56 1.65 -12.25 12.41
N ASN A 57 1.85 -13.50 12.01
CA ASN A 57 0.80 -14.50 11.80
C ASN A 57 -0.25 -14.06 10.76
N GLY A 58 0.23 -13.58 9.61
CA GLY A 58 -0.63 -13.12 8.50
C GLY A 58 -1.18 -11.71 8.67
N MET A 59 -0.65 -10.90 9.61
CA MET A 59 -1.06 -9.52 9.77
C MET A 59 -0.57 -8.64 8.61
N ALA A 60 -1.46 -7.80 8.09
CA ALA A 60 -1.12 -6.76 7.12
C ALA A 60 -0.89 -5.41 7.82
N VAL A 61 0.09 -4.64 7.30
CA VAL A 61 0.36 -3.27 7.72
C VAL A 61 0.22 -2.35 6.52
N ASN A 62 -0.78 -1.47 6.56
CA ASN A 62 -1.09 -0.49 5.53
C ASN A 62 -0.68 0.91 6.01
N ASP A 63 -0.48 1.85 5.10
CA ASP A 63 -0.20 3.25 5.47
C ASP A 63 -1.48 3.94 5.98
N THR A 64 -2.55 3.80 5.24
CA THR A 64 -3.84 4.47 5.52
C THR A 64 -4.54 3.84 6.72
N PRO A 65 -5.05 4.63 7.68
CA PRO A 65 -5.92 4.12 8.73
C PRO A 65 -7.15 3.42 8.16
N GLU A 66 -7.50 2.25 8.73
CA GLU A 66 -8.71 1.53 8.30
C GLU A 66 -9.97 2.37 8.49
N HIS A 67 -10.82 2.34 7.46
CA HIS A 67 -12.12 2.99 7.45
C HIS A 67 -13.19 2.02 7.95
N GLY A 68 -13.72 2.29 9.12
CA GLY A 68 -15.00 1.76 9.54
C GLY A 68 -15.05 0.31 10.01
N SER A 69 -16.21 -0.05 10.54
CA SER A 69 -16.58 -1.41 10.94
C SER A 69 -16.47 -2.37 9.76
N PRO A 70 -16.13 -3.65 10.01
CA PRO A 70 -16.17 -4.67 8.98
C PRO A 70 -17.50 -4.58 8.23
N GLY A 71 -17.43 -4.48 6.91
CA GLY A 71 -18.64 -4.43 6.08
C GLY A 71 -19.53 -5.65 6.30
N ILE A 72 -20.81 -5.54 5.97
CA ILE A 72 -21.75 -6.67 6.06
C ILE A 72 -21.19 -7.90 5.33
N GLY A 73 -20.43 -7.70 4.24
CA GLY A 73 -19.71 -8.76 3.53
C GLY A 73 -18.71 -9.49 4.41
N THR A 74 -17.91 -8.79 5.20
CA THR A 74 -16.93 -9.34 6.15
C THR A 74 -17.63 -10.11 7.28
N LEU A 75 -18.77 -9.60 7.76
CA LEU A 75 -19.61 -10.30 8.75
C LEU A 75 -20.25 -11.58 8.17
N LEU A 76 -20.68 -11.55 6.91
CA LEU A 76 -21.28 -12.69 6.20
C LEU A 76 -20.24 -13.72 5.73
N SER A 77 -18.99 -13.32 5.48
CA SER A 77 -17.89 -14.21 5.08
C SER A 77 -17.26 -14.98 6.26
N GLY A 78 -17.77 -14.79 7.48
CA GLY A 78 -17.30 -15.53 8.66
C GLY A 78 -16.01 -15.00 9.26
N GLY A 79 -15.66 -13.74 9.00
CA GLY A 79 -14.61 -13.03 9.76
C GLY A 79 -13.18 -13.57 9.62
N ASN A 80 -12.84 -14.14 8.47
CA ASN A 80 -11.48 -14.66 8.19
C ASN A 80 -10.56 -13.60 7.55
N ASP A 81 -10.83 -12.30 7.79
CA ASP A 81 -9.91 -11.26 7.35
C ASP A 81 -8.62 -11.30 8.18
N MET A 82 -7.48 -11.21 7.50
CA MET A 82 -6.19 -11.09 8.17
C MET A 82 -6.22 -9.85 9.06
N PRO A 83 -5.69 -9.93 10.30
CA PRO A 83 -5.62 -8.76 11.17
C PRO A 83 -4.85 -7.65 10.47
N GLN A 84 -5.45 -6.46 10.36
CA GLN A 84 -4.82 -5.29 9.76
C GLN A 84 -4.53 -4.25 10.82
N VAL A 85 -3.51 -3.44 10.57
CA VAL A 85 -3.16 -2.29 11.41
C VAL A 85 -2.50 -1.22 10.53
N ASP A 86 -2.83 0.05 10.76
CA ASP A 86 -2.11 1.13 10.09
C ASP A 86 -0.72 1.33 10.69
N LEU A 87 0.21 1.74 9.83
CA LEU A 87 1.63 1.89 10.19
C LEU A 87 1.83 2.84 11.37
N TYR A 88 1.14 3.99 11.39
CA TYR A 88 1.29 4.95 12.48
C TYR A 88 0.95 4.31 13.83
N ARG A 89 -0.21 3.65 13.92
CA ARG A 89 -0.61 2.97 15.16
C ARG A 89 0.27 1.77 15.49
N ALA A 90 0.75 1.04 14.50
CA ALA A 90 1.70 -0.05 14.73
C ALA A 90 2.99 0.46 15.39
N LEU A 91 3.57 1.54 14.85
CA LEU A 91 4.77 2.17 15.39
C LEU A 91 4.56 2.72 16.81
N GLU A 92 3.45 3.44 17.04
CA GLU A 92 3.10 3.98 18.35
C GLU A 92 2.77 2.88 19.37
N ALA A 93 2.16 1.78 18.94
CA ALA A 93 1.89 0.63 19.80
C ALA A 93 3.19 -0.05 20.29
N ILE A 94 4.18 -0.18 19.40
CA ILE A 94 5.50 -0.71 19.79
C ILE A 94 6.18 0.21 20.83
N ASP A 95 6.11 1.53 20.63
CA ASP A 95 6.66 2.51 21.58
C ASP A 95 5.90 2.50 22.93
N LEU A 96 4.57 2.40 22.88
CA LEU A 96 3.74 2.26 24.07
C LEU A 96 4.06 0.98 24.83
N ALA A 97 4.25 -0.15 24.13
CA ALA A 97 4.62 -1.43 24.73
C ALA A 97 5.99 -1.40 25.41
N ALA A 98 6.92 -0.58 24.90
CA ALA A 98 8.21 -0.38 25.58
C ALA A 98 8.04 0.19 26.99
N LYS A 99 7.06 1.08 27.18
CA LYS A 99 6.77 1.80 28.44
C LYS A 99 5.76 1.07 29.34
N ASP A 100 4.96 0.13 28.78
CA ASP A 100 3.92 -0.60 29.54
C ASP A 100 4.56 -1.68 30.43
N PRO A 101 4.48 -1.58 31.78
CA PRO A 101 5.07 -2.56 32.68
C PRO A 101 4.44 -3.95 32.57
N ASN A 102 3.22 -4.06 32.02
CA ASN A 102 2.53 -5.33 31.85
C ASN A 102 3.02 -6.11 30.62
N VAL A 103 3.68 -5.44 29.66
CA VAL A 103 4.26 -6.08 28.48
C VAL A 103 5.64 -6.62 28.84
N ALA A 104 5.81 -7.94 28.76
CA ALA A 104 7.06 -8.63 29.07
C ALA A 104 8.07 -8.60 27.92
N GLY A 105 7.58 -8.56 26.67
CA GLY A 105 8.41 -8.58 25.47
C GLY A 105 7.58 -8.59 24.19
N ILE A 106 8.27 -8.74 23.06
CA ILE A 106 7.64 -8.89 21.73
C ILE A 106 8.01 -10.27 21.18
N LEU A 107 7.02 -10.97 20.65
CA LEU A 107 7.20 -12.18 19.85
C LEU A 107 6.77 -11.90 18.41
N ILE A 108 7.71 -12.03 17.48
CA ILE A 108 7.43 -11.96 16.04
C ILE A 108 7.22 -13.39 15.56
N VAL A 109 6.05 -13.69 14.96
CA VAL A 109 5.68 -15.03 14.48
C VAL A 109 5.50 -14.97 12.98
N GLU A 110 6.28 -15.76 12.24
CA GLU A 110 6.28 -15.79 10.78
C GLU A 110 6.63 -14.42 10.20
N GLY A 111 5.92 -13.94 9.25
CA GLY A 111 6.10 -12.61 8.69
C GLY A 111 4.82 -11.81 8.74
N LEU A 112 4.91 -10.55 8.41
CA LEU A 112 3.75 -9.72 8.14
C LEU A 112 3.74 -9.29 6.67
N ASP A 113 2.55 -8.99 6.16
CA ASP A 113 2.35 -8.46 4.81
C ASP A 113 2.53 -6.95 4.84
N ALA A 114 3.63 -6.49 4.27
CA ALA A 114 3.99 -5.08 4.11
C ALA A 114 5.11 -4.99 3.07
N GLY A 115 5.31 -3.82 2.48
CA GLY A 115 6.44 -3.59 1.59
C GLY A 115 7.77 -3.43 2.35
N LEU A 116 8.87 -3.35 1.60
CA LEU A 116 10.22 -3.36 2.19
C LEU A 116 10.55 -2.09 2.99
N ALA A 117 10.08 -0.91 2.54
CA ALA A 117 10.30 0.33 3.29
C ALA A 117 9.47 0.34 4.59
N THR A 118 8.22 -0.15 4.52
CA THR A 118 7.36 -0.33 5.70
C THR A 118 7.96 -1.32 6.69
N LYS A 119 8.49 -2.46 6.22
CA LYS A 119 9.23 -3.42 7.06
C LYS A 119 10.48 -2.78 7.70
N SER A 120 11.16 -1.87 6.99
CA SER A 120 12.31 -1.12 7.50
C SER A 120 11.91 -0.17 8.65
N GLU A 121 10.78 0.53 8.52
CA GLU A 121 10.25 1.39 9.60
C GLU A 121 9.89 0.57 10.86
N LEU A 122 9.22 -0.57 10.68
CA LEU A 122 8.90 -1.49 11.78
C LEU A 122 10.16 -2.08 12.42
N ARG A 123 11.14 -2.46 11.61
CA ARG A 123 12.44 -2.93 12.07
C ARG A 123 13.11 -1.89 12.98
N LYS A 124 13.14 -0.62 12.56
CA LYS A 124 13.67 0.48 13.37
C LYS A 124 12.90 0.62 14.69
N ALA A 125 11.58 0.56 14.66
CA ALA A 125 10.77 0.62 15.89
C ALA A 125 11.08 -0.53 16.87
N LEU A 126 11.34 -1.74 16.37
CA LEU A 126 11.76 -2.89 17.18
C LEU A 126 13.16 -2.69 17.77
N GLU A 127 14.10 -2.15 17.00
CA GLU A 127 15.44 -1.79 17.48
C GLU A 127 15.36 -0.73 18.61
N ASP A 128 14.54 0.31 18.42
CA ASP A 128 14.29 1.37 19.40
C ASP A 128 13.60 0.80 20.67
N PHE A 129 12.65 -0.15 20.51
CA PHE A 129 12.03 -0.87 21.62
C PHE A 129 13.06 -1.62 22.46
N ILE A 130 13.97 -2.37 21.83
CA ILE A 130 15.03 -3.11 22.53
C ILE A 130 15.95 -2.15 23.28
N GLN A 131 16.33 -1.04 22.68
CA GLN A 131 17.25 -0.07 23.28
C GLN A 131 16.64 0.63 24.48
N SER A 132 15.38 1.04 24.39
CA SER A 132 14.69 1.83 25.42
C SER A 132 14.20 0.98 26.60
N SER A 133 13.56 -0.17 26.31
CA SER A 133 12.90 -0.99 27.34
C SER A 133 13.78 -2.09 27.93
N LYS A 134 14.81 -2.56 27.21
CA LYS A 134 15.62 -3.75 27.50
C LYS A 134 14.82 -5.06 27.53
N LYS A 135 13.54 -5.04 27.16
CA LYS A 135 12.67 -6.22 27.08
C LYS A 135 13.08 -7.11 25.90
N PRO A 136 12.86 -8.43 25.99
CA PRO A 136 13.20 -9.35 24.91
C PRO A 136 12.33 -9.12 23.66
N VAL A 137 12.94 -9.23 22.49
CA VAL A 137 12.27 -9.40 21.20
C VAL A 137 12.74 -10.73 20.64
N ILE A 138 11.80 -11.64 20.44
CA ILE A 138 12.03 -13.01 19.95
C ILE A 138 11.36 -13.11 18.59
N ALA A 139 12.04 -13.66 17.60
CA ALA A 139 11.46 -13.98 16.30
C ALA A 139 11.38 -15.51 16.13
N TRP A 140 10.19 -16.00 15.83
CA TRP A 140 9.91 -17.37 15.46
C TRP A 140 9.59 -17.46 13.98
N MET A 141 10.23 -18.39 13.30
CA MET A 141 10.08 -18.57 11.86
C MET A 141 10.05 -20.05 11.48
N GLU A 142 9.27 -20.37 10.47
CA GLU A 142 9.20 -21.71 9.86
C GLU A 142 9.85 -21.67 8.47
N ASN A 143 9.35 -20.81 7.57
CA ASN A 143 9.88 -20.66 6.21
C ASN A 143 9.86 -19.16 5.80
N PRO A 144 10.65 -18.29 6.45
CA PRO A 144 10.64 -16.87 6.14
C PRO A 144 11.20 -16.61 4.73
N SER A 145 10.53 -15.75 3.98
CA SER A 145 11.09 -15.16 2.76
C SER A 145 12.26 -14.22 3.08
N THR A 146 12.99 -13.80 2.05
CA THR A 146 14.10 -12.84 2.20
C THR A 146 13.68 -11.56 2.94
N GLY A 147 12.54 -10.96 2.57
CA GLY A 147 12.04 -9.74 3.20
C GLY A 147 11.55 -9.95 4.64
N GLN A 148 10.90 -11.08 4.91
CA GLN A 148 10.49 -11.46 6.27
C GLN A 148 11.71 -11.71 7.15
N TYR A 149 12.69 -12.46 6.67
CA TYR A 149 13.94 -12.70 7.40
C TYR A 149 14.67 -11.38 7.71
N HIS A 150 14.76 -10.47 6.74
CA HIS A 150 15.34 -9.13 6.96
C HIS A 150 14.66 -8.40 8.13
N MET A 151 13.33 -8.34 8.16
CA MET A 151 12.58 -7.70 9.25
C MET A 151 12.85 -8.40 10.58
N MET A 152 12.81 -9.73 10.62
CA MET A 152 13.00 -10.53 11.84
C MET A 152 14.39 -10.38 12.42
N THR A 153 15.42 -10.06 11.61
CA THR A 153 16.78 -9.81 12.12
C THR A 153 16.90 -8.57 13.03
N ALA A 154 15.84 -7.77 13.22
CA ALA A 154 15.74 -6.79 14.29
C ALA A 154 15.66 -7.43 15.69
N ALA A 155 15.13 -8.66 15.79
CA ALA A 155 15.02 -9.38 17.05
C ALA A 155 16.39 -9.80 17.60
N LYS A 156 16.47 -9.87 18.92
CA LYS A 156 17.70 -10.30 19.62
C LYS A 156 17.91 -11.81 19.56
N THR A 157 16.80 -12.56 19.47
CA THR A 157 16.81 -14.02 19.42
C THR A 157 15.98 -14.48 18.24
N LEU A 158 16.63 -15.13 17.28
CA LEU A 158 16.01 -15.72 16.11
C LEU A 158 15.92 -17.23 16.29
N ILE A 159 14.71 -17.77 16.24
CA ILE A 159 14.40 -19.17 16.43
C ILE A 159 13.77 -19.74 15.16
N LEU A 160 14.37 -20.79 14.61
CA LEU A 160 13.84 -21.50 13.46
C LEU A 160 13.18 -22.81 13.94
N HIS A 161 12.02 -23.13 13.37
CA HIS A 161 11.37 -24.42 13.58
C HIS A 161 12.28 -25.58 13.11
N LYS A 162 12.25 -26.73 13.82
CA LYS A 162 13.11 -27.91 13.50
C LYS A 162 12.91 -28.46 12.08
N SER A 163 11.73 -28.26 11.50
CA SER A 163 11.40 -28.68 10.13
C SER A 163 11.29 -27.48 9.17
N GLY A 164 11.75 -26.30 9.59
CA GLY A 164 11.71 -25.09 8.78
C GLY A 164 12.96 -24.88 7.94
N GLU A 165 12.96 -23.83 7.12
CA GLU A 165 14.09 -23.43 6.29
C GLU A 165 14.18 -21.92 6.22
N VAL A 166 15.38 -21.36 6.26
CA VAL A 166 15.59 -19.91 6.00
C VAL A 166 15.80 -19.71 4.51
N GLN A 167 14.91 -18.95 3.87
CA GLN A 167 15.09 -18.52 2.49
C GLN A 167 15.76 -17.15 2.45
N PHE A 168 17.02 -17.10 2.04
CA PHE A 168 17.79 -15.89 1.85
C PHE A 168 18.54 -15.96 0.50
N ALA A 169 17.76 -16.18 -0.56
CA ALA A 169 18.25 -16.47 -1.90
C ALA A 169 18.33 -15.25 -2.83
N GLY A 170 17.98 -14.07 -2.34
CA GLY A 170 17.92 -12.86 -3.15
C GLY A 170 16.50 -12.33 -3.34
N ILE A 171 16.38 -11.36 -4.22
CA ILE A 171 15.11 -10.78 -4.64
C ILE A 171 15.02 -10.82 -6.16
N ALA A 172 13.83 -11.00 -6.70
CA ALA A 172 13.59 -11.05 -8.13
C ALA A 172 12.41 -10.16 -8.52
N SER A 173 12.36 -9.77 -9.79
CA SER A 173 11.22 -9.07 -10.38
C SER A 173 10.92 -9.69 -11.75
N TYR A 174 9.67 -10.06 -11.94
CA TYR A 174 9.16 -10.59 -13.20
C TYR A 174 8.00 -9.75 -13.69
N SER A 175 7.93 -9.56 -15.01
CA SER A 175 6.81 -8.91 -15.67
C SER A 175 6.21 -9.86 -16.71
N THR A 176 4.90 -10.04 -16.68
CA THR A 176 4.18 -10.80 -17.70
C THR A 176 3.88 -9.90 -18.88
N TYR A 177 4.18 -10.35 -20.10
CA TYR A 177 3.97 -9.62 -21.35
C TYR A 177 2.73 -10.14 -22.06
N TRP A 178 1.80 -9.25 -22.34
CA TRP A 178 0.48 -9.54 -22.92
C TRP A 178 0.37 -9.18 -24.40
N GLY A 179 1.36 -8.45 -24.94
CA GLY A 179 1.26 -7.85 -26.28
C GLY A 179 0.87 -8.83 -27.38
N GLU A 180 1.50 -10.02 -27.43
CA GLU A 180 1.14 -11.06 -28.41
C GLU A 180 -0.26 -11.65 -28.14
N GLY A 181 -0.62 -11.89 -26.86
CA GLY A 181 -1.95 -12.39 -26.49
C GLY A 181 -3.05 -11.42 -26.89
N LEU A 182 -2.88 -10.13 -26.63
CA LEU A 182 -3.83 -9.08 -27.00
C LEU A 182 -4.00 -9.01 -28.53
N ARG A 183 -2.91 -9.05 -29.30
CA ARG A 183 -2.96 -9.08 -30.77
C ARG A 183 -3.70 -10.31 -31.29
N ARG A 184 -3.46 -11.49 -30.74
CA ARG A 184 -4.19 -12.71 -31.13
C ARG A 184 -5.68 -12.62 -30.85
N LEU A 185 -6.06 -11.99 -29.77
CA LEU A 185 -7.46 -11.72 -29.45
C LEU A 185 -8.08 -10.66 -30.37
N GLY A 186 -7.29 -9.83 -31.04
CA GLY A 186 -7.76 -8.71 -31.84
C GLY A 186 -7.96 -7.42 -31.03
N VAL A 187 -7.27 -7.33 -29.88
CA VAL A 187 -7.19 -6.11 -29.08
C VAL A 187 -5.95 -5.34 -29.49
N GLY A 188 -6.13 -4.19 -30.13
CA GLY A 188 -5.04 -3.30 -30.49
C GLY A 188 -4.66 -2.40 -29.31
N VAL A 189 -3.34 -2.21 -29.11
CA VAL A 189 -2.80 -1.29 -28.11
C VAL A 189 -1.83 -0.33 -28.78
N GLN A 190 -2.12 0.97 -28.69
CA GLN A 190 -1.27 2.04 -29.24
C GLN A 190 -0.77 2.91 -28.10
N VAL A 191 0.52 3.24 -28.13
CA VAL A 191 1.22 3.94 -27.06
C VAL A 191 1.94 5.15 -27.60
N THR A 192 1.76 6.30 -26.95
CA THR A 192 2.61 7.48 -27.05
C THR A 192 3.37 7.65 -25.75
N LYS A 193 4.65 8.00 -25.77
CA LYS A 193 5.44 8.13 -24.53
C LYS A 193 6.63 9.08 -24.66
N VAL A 194 7.05 9.62 -23.51
CA VAL A 194 8.32 10.33 -23.38
C VAL A 194 9.18 9.65 -22.31
N GLY A 195 10.45 9.46 -22.68
CA GLY A 195 11.45 8.85 -21.80
C GLY A 195 11.75 7.39 -22.13
N LYS A 196 13.03 7.10 -22.35
CA LYS A 196 13.49 5.76 -22.78
C LYS A 196 13.28 4.68 -21.69
N TYR A 197 13.18 5.11 -20.42
CA TYR A 197 12.98 4.21 -19.27
C TYR A 197 11.51 4.08 -18.87
N LYS A 198 10.57 4.79 -19.54
CA LYS A 198 9.12 4.67 -19.23
C LYS A 198 8.57 3.36 -19.78
N SER A 199 8.78 2.29 -19.04
CA SER A 199 8.53 0.91 -19.44
C SER A 199 7.20 0.32 -18.91
N ALA A 200 6.37 1.10 -18.19
CA ALA A 200 5.09 0.65 -17.65
C ALA A 200 4.15 0.07 -18.71
N VAL A 201 4.23 0.55 -19.97
CA VAL A 201 3.39 0.10 -21.08
C VAL A 201 3.98 -1.07 -21.86
N GLU A 202 5.26 -1.41 -21.65
CA GLU A 202 5.93 -2.49 -22.40
C GLU A 202 5.21 -3.84 -22.27
N PRO A 203 4.69 -4.22 -21.08
CA PRO A 203 3.93 -5.45 -20.92
C PRO A 203 2.70 -5.58 -21.85
N LEU A 204 2.10 -4.45 -22.26
CA LEU A 204 0.90 -4.44 -23.10
C LEU A 204 1.20 -4.50 -24.59
N ILE A 205 2.41 -4.16 -25.01
CA ILE A 205 2.78 -4.03 -26.43
C ILE A 205 3.93 -4.96 -26.85
N GLY A 206 4.72 -5.40 -25.90
CA GLY A 206 5.93 -6.22 -26.12
C GLY A 206 5.75 -7.69 -25.75
N ASP A 207 6.82 -8.44 -25.92
CA ASP A 207 6.97 -9.84 -25.55
C ASP A 207 8.08 -10.08 -24.49
N LYS A 208 8.88 -9.04 -24.23
CA LYS A 208 10.00 -9.04 -23.28
C LYS A 208 10.40 -7.63 -22.88
N MET A 209 11.18 -7.51 -21.82
CA MET A 209 11.79 -6.24 -21.40
C MET A 209 12.69 -5.64 -22.48
N SER A 210 12.58 -4.33 -22.68
CA SER A 210 13.61 -3.57 -23.40
C SER A 210 14.91 -3.57 -22.61
N GLU A 211 16.04 -3.25 -23.26
CA GLU A 211 17.34 -3.14 -22.60
C GLU A 211 17.32 -2.07 -21.50
N ALA A 212 16.68 -0.92 -21.75
CA ALA A 212 16.51 0.14 -20.76
C ALA A 212 15.69 -0.31 -19.54
N ALA A 213 14.58 -1.04 -19.77
CA ALA A 213 13.77 -1.60 -18.71
C ALA A 213 14.56 -2.63 -17.88
N ARG A 214 15.30 -3.51 -18.54
CA ARG A 214 16.16 -4.51 -17.88
C ARG A 214 17.23 -3.86 -17.03
N GLN A 215 17.94 -2.87 -17.58
CA GLN A 215 18.99 -2.14 -16.88
C GLN A 215 18.45 -1.47 -15.61
N GLN A 216 17.37 -0.69 -15.71
CA GLN A 216 16.85 0.01 -14.54
C GLN A 216 16.32 -0.96 -13.48
N SER A 217 15.69 -2.08 -13.90
CA SER A 217 15.19 -3.09 -12.97
C SER A 217 16.32 -3.77 -12.22
N GLN A 218 17.40 -4.15 -12.93
CA GLN A 218 18.57 -4.77 -12.30
C GLN A 218 19.23 -3.81 -11.31
N GLU A 219 19.46 -2.55 -11.70
CA GLU A 219 20.07 -1.55 -10.82
C GLU A 219 19.23 -1.26 -9.56
N LEU A 220 17.89 -1.26 -9.70
CA LEU A 220 16.99 -1.11 -8.56
C LEU A 220 17.08 -2.32 -7.60
N LEU A 221 17.03 -3.53 -8.16
CA LEU A 221 17.18 -4.76 -7.37
C LEU A 221 18.54 -4.81 -6.66
N ASP A 222 19.63 -4.42 -7.34
CA ASP A 222 20.95 -4.38 -6.74
C ASP A 222 21.03 -3.41 -5.56
N ASP A 223 20.42 -2.22 -5.68
CA ASP A 223 20.39 -1.24 -4.59
C ASP A 223 19.63 -1.76 -3.36
N VAL A 224 18.43 -2.35 -3.58
CA VAL A 224 17.60 -2.92 -2.52
C VAL A 224 18.32 -4.10 -1.88
N TRP A 225 18.87 -5.00 -2.70
CA TRP A 225 19.61 -6.17 -2.20
C TRP A 225 20.83 -5.77 -1.36
N ASN A 226 21.62 -4.81 -1.84
CA ASN A 226 22.75 -4.29 -1.09
C ASN A 226 22.34 -3.71 0.28
N ARG A 227 21.19 -3.07 0.34
CA ARG A 227 20.65 -2.56 1.61
C ARG A 227 20.24 -3.69 2.54
N LEU A 228 19.48 -4.68 2.06
CA LEU A 228 19.09 -5.86 2.84
C LEU A 228 20.31 -6.59 3.39
N MET A 229 21.33 -6.80 2.54
CA MET A 229 22.58 -7.43 2.92
C MET A 229 23.33 -6.67 4.03
N ALA A 230 23.39 -5.34 3.92
CA ALA A 230 24.06 -4.50 4.92
C ALA A 230 23.34 -4.56 6.28
N ASP A 231 22.01 -4.56 6.28
CA ASP A 231 21.23 -4.62 7.49
C ASP A 231 21.34 -6.00 8.19
N VAL A 232 21.22 -7.09 7.41
CA VAL A 232 21.40 -8.45 7.93
C VAL A 232 22.84 -8.66 8.45
N SER A 233 23.84 -8.19 7.70
CA SER A 233 25.25 -8.24 8.09
C SER A 233 25.48 -7.58 9.45
N ARG A 234 24.93 -6.39 9.65
CA ARG A 234 25.02 -5.63 10.89
C ARG A 234 24.31 -6.35 12.04
N ALA A 235 23.11 -6.84 11.79
CA ALA A 235 22.30 -7.50 12.82
C ALA A 235 22.89 -8.84 13.27
N ARG A 236 23.44 -9.62 12.34
CA ARG A 236 23.95 -10.98 12.61
C ARG A 236 25.46 -11.04 12.84
N GLY A 237 26.18 -9.94 12.61
CA GLY A 237 27.64 -9.92 12.69
C GLY A 237 28.33 -10.80 11.64
N ILE A 238 27.68 -11.01 10.48
CA ILE A 238 28.16 -11.84 9.38
C ILE A 238 28.70 -10.91 8.27
N PRO A 239 29.92 -11.09 7.78
CA PRO A 239 30.44 -10.28 6.67
C PRO A 239 29.57 -10.35 5.43
N VAL A 240 29.32 -9.21 4.75
CA VAL A 240 28.49 -9.13 3.54
C VAL A 240 28.93 -10.13 2.47
N ALA A 241 30.26 -10.29 2.27
CA ALA A 241 30.80 -11.25 1.29
C ALA A 241 30.41 -12.71 1.62
N GLN A 242 30.35 -13.06 2.90
CA GLN A 242 29.92 -14.40 3.34
C GLN A 242 28.40 -14.59 3.13
N LEU A 243 27.59 -13.57 3.42
CA LEU A 243 26.15 -13.58 3.16
C LEU A 243 25.87 -13.70 1.66
N GLN A 244 26.57 -12.93 0.82
CA GLN A 244 26.42 -12.97 -0.64
C GLN A 244 26.77 -14.36 -1.19
N LYS A 245 27.83 -14.98 -0.70
CA LYS A 245 28.20 -16.35 -1.07
C LYS A 245 27.12 -17.35 -0.66
N ALA A 246 26.58 -17.19 0.54
CA ALA A 246 25.50 -18.06 1.05
C ALA A 246 24.22 -17.88 0.25
N ALA A 247 23.80 -16.65 -0.04
CA ALA A 247 22.64 -16.33 -0.85
C ALA A 247 22.72 -16.91 -2.27
N SER A 248 23.92 -16.95 -2.84
CA SER A 248 24.15 -17.49 -4.20
C SER A 248 24.26 -19.02 -4.24
N ASN A 249 24.47 -19.70 -3.10
CA ASN A 249 24.66 -21.14 -3.07
C ASN A 249 24.47 -21.75 -1.66
N PRO A 250 23.31 -22.40 -1.37
CA PRO A 250 22.11 -22.55 -2.23
C PRO A 250 21.07 -21.45 -2.03
N GLY A 251 21.24 -20.53 -1.06
CA GLY A 251 20.27 -19.49 -0.70
C GLY A 251 19.09 -19.96 0.16
N ILE A 252 18.93 -21.29 0.32
CA ILE A 252 17.95 -21.92 1.20
C ILE A 252 18.72 -22.78 2.21
N PHE A 253 18.42 -22.61 3.49
CA PHE A 253 19.22 -23.21 4.57
C PHE A 253 18.37 -24.05 5.49
N SER A 254 18.73 -25.32 5.62
CA SER A 254 18.19 -26.21 6.65
C SER A 254 18.50 -25.65 8.05
N PRO A 255 17.78 -26.08 9.10
CA PRO A 255 17.97 -25.59 10.46
C PRO A 255 19.42 -25.70 10.95
N GLN A 256 20.06 -26.84 10.70
CA GLN A 256 21.45 -27.06 11.09
C GLN A 256 22.39 -26.07 10.36
N ARG A 257 22.17 -25.88 9.06
CA ARG A 257 23.01 -24.98 8.26
C ARG A 257 22.79 -23.50 8.65
N ALA A 258 21.55 -23.12 8.96
CA ALA A 258 21.22 -21.78 9.44
C ALA A 258 21.93 -21.45 10.78
N LEU A 259 22.02 -22.43 11.70
CA LEU A 259 22.80 -22.30 12.95
C LEU A 259 24.30 -22.13 12.68
N GLU A 260 24.88 -23.00 11.85
CA GLU A 260 26.31 -22.95 11.48
C GLU A 260 26.71 -21.61 10.87
N LEU A 261 25.85 -21.04 10.03
CA LEU A 261 26.04 -19.75 9.39
C LEU A 261 25.68 -18.57 10.29
N LYS A 262 25.18 -18.80 11.50
CA LYS A 262 24.67 -17.79 12.45
C LYS A 262 23.50 -16.98 11.89
N LEU A 263 22.76 -17.54 10.94
CA LEU A 263 21.53 -16.93 10.45
C LEU A 263 20.42 -16.96 11.50
N VAL A 264 20.42 -17.98 12.37
CA VAL A 264 19.53 -18.11 13.52
C VAL A 264 20.31 -18.43 14.77
N ASP A 265 19.72 -18.19 15.94
CA ASP A 265 20.37 -18.42 17.25
C ASP A 265 19.99 -19.78 17.83
N LYS A 266 18.77 -20.27 17.52
CA LYS A 266 18.23 -21.51 18.06
C LYS A 266 17.38 -22.22 17.02
N VAL A 267 17.27 -23.56 17.20
CA VAL A 267 16.32 -24.41 16.48
C VAL A 267 15.46 -25.11 17.51
N MET A 268 14.15 -24.96 17.44
CA MET A 268 13.20 -25.46 18.44
C MET A 268 11.94 -26.06 17.81
N GLN A 269 11.20 -26.84 18.58
CA GLN A 269 9.79 -27.14 18.32
C GLN A 269 8.91 -26.03 18.93
N ARG A 270 7.64 -25.95 18.50
CA ARG A 270 6.71 -24.92 18.95
C ARG A 270 6.43 -24.97 20.46
N ASP A 271 6.34 -26.16 21.03
CA ASP A 271 6.17 -26.37 22.47
C ASP A 271 7.37 -25.87 23.28
N GLU A 272 8.59 -26.07 22.77
CA GLU A 272 9.84 -25.56 23.37
C GLU A 272 9.86 -24.03 23.36
N LEU A 273 9.41 -23.38 22.25
CA LEU A 273 9.24 -21.93 22.16
C LEU A 273 8.22 -21.45 23.20
N ILE A 274 7.03 -22.05 23.27
CA ILE A 274 5.99 -21.67 24.23
C ILE A 274 6.54 -21.73 25.66
N ALA A 275 7.25 -22.79 26.02
CA ALA A 275 7.88 -22.91 27.33
C ALA A 275 8.94 -21.83 27.59
N GLU A 276 9.69 -21.40 26.57
CA GLU A 276 10.66 -20.30 26.70
C GLU A 276 9.96 -18.95 26.90
N VAL A 277 8.90 -18.68 26.16
CA VAL A 277 8.12 -17.43 26.26
C VAL A 277 7.39 -17.35 27.61
N ILE A 278 6.82 -18.47 28.12
CA ILE A 278 6.22 -18.53 29.45
C ILE A 278 7.25 -18.19 30.54
N ARG A 279 8.47 -18.69 30.45
CA ARG A 279 9.52 -18.38 31.41
C ARG A 279 9.93 -16.90 31.42
N ALA A 280 9.83 -16.24 30.26
CA ALA A 280 10.14 -14.82 30.12
C ALA A 280 8.94 -13.91 30.46
N GLY A 281 7.73 -14.43 30.43
CA GLY A 281 6.47 -13.71 30.64
C GLY A 281 5.61 -14.36 31.72
N ALA A 282 4.40 -14.74 31.34
CA ALA A 282 3.45 -15.43 32.22
C ALA A 282 2.58 -16.44 31.43
N THR A 283 2.12 -17.47 32.17
CA THR A 283 1.20 -18.48 31.66
C THR A 283 -0.21 -17.89 31.48
N ASP A 284 -0.90 -18.30 30.43
CA ASP A 284 -2.33 -18.20 30.29
C ASP A 284 -2.93 -19.58 30.60
N ASP A 285 -3.46 -19.73 31.80
CA ASP A 285 -3.96 -21.03 32.28
C ASP A 285 -5.21 -21.50 31.52
N SER A 286 -5.96 -20.56 30.91
CA SER A 286 -7.16 -20.89 30.12
C SER A 286 -6.82 -21.51 28.76
N GLU A 287 -5.70 -21.13 28.16
CA GLU A 287 -5.26 -21.56 26.83
C GLU A 287 -4.10 -22.57 26.88
N GLY A 288 -3.55 -22.86 28.06
CA GLY A 288 -2.37 -23.70 28.20
C GLY A 288 -1.13 -23.15 27.46
N SER A 289 -1.05 -21.83 27.31
CA SER A 289 -0.05 -21.11 26.53
C SER A 289 0.50 -19.91 27.32
N PHE A 290 1.17 -18.98 26.67
CA PHE A 290 1.64 -17.73 27.27
C PHE A 290 0.61 -16.61 27.11
N ARG A 291 0.62 -15.65 28.04
CA ARG A 291 -0.22 -14.44 27.92
C ARG A 291 0.22 -13.62 26.71
N GLN A 292 -0.72 -13.35 25.81
CA GLN A 292 -0.44 -12.69 24.54
C GLN A 292 -1.52 -11.68 24.15
N VAL A 293 -1.11 -10.69 23.36
CA VAL A 293 -1.98 -9.74 22.70
C VAL A 293 -1.43 -9.44 21.31
N SER A 294 -2.26 -9.46 20.26
CA SER A 294 -1.81 -9.10 18.92
C SER A 294 -1.51 -7.60 18.83
N LEU A 295 -0.55 -7.23 17.95
CA LEU A 295 -0.22 -5.83 17.69
C LEU A 295 -1.46 -5.05 17.23
N ALA A 296 -2.29 -5.59 16.33
CA ALA A 296 -3.51 -4.95 15.87
C ALA A 296 -4.47 -4.62 17.03
N ARG A 297 -4.69 -5.58 17.94
CA ARG A 297 -5.53 -5.35 19.13
C ARG A 297 -4.90 -4.37 20.11
N TYR A 298 -3.58 -4.45 20.34
CA TYR A 298 -2.87 -3.55 21.25
C TYR A 298 -2.81 -2.12 20.71
N ALA A 299 -2.73 -1.95 19.38
CA ALA A 299 -2.76 -0.66 18.69
C ALA A 299 -4.07 0.13 18.93
N GLY A 300 -5.18 -0.56 19.27
CA GLY A 300 -6.40 0.09 19.72
C GLY A 300 -6.26 0.93 21.01
N LYS A 301 -5.18 0.75 21.79
CA LYS A 301 -4.84 1.60 22.96
C LYS A 301 -4.17 2.91 22.56
N VAL A 302 -3.65 3.01 21.34
CA VAL A 302 -2.96 4.21 20.86
C VAL A 302 -3.98 5.32 20.69
N LYS A 303 -3.68 6.46 21.31
CA LYS A 303 -4.49 7.69 21.17
C LYS A 303 -3.67 8.70 20.40
N LEU A 304 -4.29 9.31 19.39
CA LEU A 304 -3.65 10.42 18.69
C LEU A 304 -3.42 11.58 19.68
N PRO A 305 -2.25 12.21 19.66
CA PRO A 305 -1.99 13.42 20.44
C PRO A 305 -3.03 14.51 20.14
N LYS A 306 -3.51 15.16 21.19
CA LYS A 306 -4.46 16.28 21.08
C LYS A 306 -3.72 17.58 21.37
N GLY A 307 -3.93 18.59 20.55
CA GLY A 307 -3.35 19.92 20.70
C GLY A 307 -4.20 20.99 20.03
N SER A 308 -4.03 22.25 20.44
CA SER A 308 -4.69 23.40 19.83
C SER A 308 -4.14 23.71 18.43
N GLU A 309 -2.87 23.41 18.21
CA GLU A 309 -2.20 23.46 16.92
C GLU A 309 -1.92 22.04 16.44
N GLN A 310 -2.05 21.81 15.14
CA GLN A 310 -2.12 20.46 14.59
C GLN A 310 -1.13 20.25 13.44
N VAL A 311 -0.60 19.05 13.38
CA VAL A 311 0.02 18.46 12.20
C VAL A 311 -1.01 17.53 11.55
N ALA A 312 -1.36 17.82 10.29
CA ALA A 312 -2.27 16.99 9.52
C ALA A 312 -1.49 15.97 8.72
N VAL A 313 -1.81 14.68 8.87
CA VAL A 313 -1.25 13.60 8.05
C VAL A 313 -2.27 13.22 6.99
N VAL A 314 -1.90 13.40 5.72
CA VAL A 314 -2.73 13.06 4.56
C VAL A 314 -2.11 11.85 3.86
N TYR A 315 -2.90 10.80 3.70
CA TYR A 315 -2.44 9.57 3.05
C TYR A 315 -2.83 9.56 1.57
N ALA A 316 -1.85 9.26 0.72
CA ALA A 316 -1.98 9.04 -0.72
C ALA A 316 -1.46 7.64 -1.04
N GLU A 317 -2.30 6.62 -0.76
CA GLU A 317 -2.00 5.20 -0.94
C GLU A 317 -2.80 4.60 -2.08
N GLY A 318 -2.15 3.87 -2.98
CA GLY A 318 -2.74 3.25 -4.17
C GLY A 318 -2.64 4.09 -5.44
N ASP A 319 -3.35 3.68 -6.49
CA ASP A 319 -3.33 4.32 -7.80
C ASP A 319 -4.00 5.70 -7.76
N ILE A 320 -3.40 6.69 -8.42
CA ILE A 320 -4.00 8.03 -8.54
C ILE A 320 -5.03 8.02 -9.67
N VAL A 321 -6.29 8.33 -9.34
CA VAL A 321 -7.44 8.24 -10.24
C VAL A 321 -8.21 9.55 -10.30
N ASP A 322 -8.90 9.81 -11.42
CA ASP A 322 -9.80 10.95 -11.55
C ASP A 322 -11.03 10.81 -10.63
N GLY A 323 -11.54 11.93 -10.16
CA GLY A 323 -12.72 11.98 -9.29
C GLY A 323 -12.43 11.63 -7.83
N MET A 324 -13.44 11.09 -7.16
CA MET A 324 -13.36 10.77 -5.71
C MET A 324 -12.52 9.53 -5.43
N GLY A 325 -12.40 8.60 -6.39
CA GLY A 325 -11.70 7.33 -6.21
C GLY A 325 -12.42 6.37 -5.26
N SER A 326 -11.81 5.21 -5.05
CA SER A 326 -12.23 4.19 -4.07
C SER A 326 -11.46 4.35 -2.74
N PRO A 327 -11.80 3.62 -1.68
CA PRO A 327 -11.02 3.57 -0.44
C PRO A 327 -9.56 3.10 -0.64
N THR A 328 -9.31 2.29 -1.67
CA THR A 328 -7.98 1.74 -1.99
C THR A 328 -7.23 2.52 -3.08
N SER A 329 -7.73 3.68 -3.49
CA SER A 329 -7.11 4.53 -4.50
C SER A 329 -7.01 5.98 -4.05
N VAL A 330 -6.15 6.75 -4.70
CA VAL A 330 -5.95 8.18 -4.46
C VAL A 330 -6.87 8.96 -5.41
N GLY A 331 -8.10 9.26 -4.97
CA GLY A 331 -9.02 10.11 -5.73
C GLY A 331 -8.53 11.55 -5.78
N GLY A 332 -8.28 12.07 -7.00
CA GLY A 332 -7.78 13.43 -7.19
C GLY A 332 -8.64 14.49 -6.53
N ASP A 333 -9.96 14.43 -6.75
CA ASP A 333 -10.91 15.39 -6.19
C ASP A 333 -11.01 15.27 -4.67
N ARG A 334 -10.99 14.04 -4.13
CA ARG A 334 -11.03 13.79 -2.68
C ARG A 334 -9.81 14.38 -1.98
N VAL A 335 -8.62 14.06 -2.44
CA VAL A 335 -7.39 14.54 -1.81
C VAL A 335 -7.25 16.06 -1.96
N ALA A 336 -7.59 16.61 -3.12
CA ALA A 336 -7.60 18.06 -3.32
C ALA A 336 -8.60 18.78 -2.40
N ALA A 337 -9.80 18.21 -2.20
CA ALA A 337 -10.79 18.76 -1.26
C ALA A 337 -10.27 18.73 0.18
N THR A 338 -9.63 17.63 0.60
CA THR A 338 -8.98 17.50 1.90
C THR A 338 -7.89 18.57 2.09
N LEU A 339 -6.97 18.71 1.14
CA LEU A 339 -5.90 19.71 1.22
C LEU A 339 -6.45 21.16 1.26
N ARG A 340 -7.52 21.43 0.50
CA ARG A 340 -8.22 22.73 0.54
C ARG A 340 -8.87 22.98 1.89
N HIS A 341 -9.49 21.98 2.50
CA HIS A 341 -10.02 22.07 3.87
C HIS A 341 -8.90 22.41 4.86
N LEU A 342 -7.80 21.66 4.84
CA LEU A 342 -6.62 21.88 5.70
C LEU A 342 -6.00 23.26 5.49
N ARG A 343 -5.97 23.76 4.25
CA ARG A 343 -5.51 25.10 3.94
C ARG A 343 -6.34 26.20 4.60
N ASN A 344 -7.64 25.95 4.81
CA ASN A 344 -8.56 26.89 5.42
C ASN A 344 -8.68 26.72 6.95
N ASP A 345 -8.20 25.63 7.52
CA ASP A 345 -8.18 25.42 8.97
C ASP A 345 -6.96 26.11 9.61
N GLU A 346 -7.22 27.08 10.47
CA GLU A 346 -6.16 27.84 11.16
C GLU A 346 -5.42 27.02 12.23
N LYS A 347 -5.98 25.89 12.67
CA LYS A 347 -5.32 24.99 13.62
C LYS A 347 -4.20 24.20 12.96
N VAL A 348 -4.29 23.94 11.65
CA VAL A 348 -3.29 23.18 10.89
C VAL A 348 -2.08 24.07 10.62
N LYS A 349 -0.95 23.71 11.20
CA LYS A 349 0.31 24.45 11.08
C LYS A 349 1.34 23.76 10.18
N ALA A 350 1.19 22.45 9.96
CA ALA A 350 1.99 21.69 9.02
C ALA A 350 1.19 20.52 8.43
N VAL A 351 1.57 20.08 7.25
CA VAL A 351 1.00 18.90 6.58
C VAL A 351 2.11 17.88 6.36
N VAL A 352 1.85 16.63 6.74
CA VAL A 352 2.62 15.48 6.31
C VAL A 352 1.84 14.78 5.20
N LEU A 353 2.41 14.70 4.00
CA LEU A 353 1.85 13.93 2.90
C LEU A 353 2.55 12.58 2.86
N ARG A 354 1.87 11.51 3.31
CA ARG A 354 2.35 10.14 3.19
C ARG A 354 1.97 9.61 1.81
N VAL A 355 2.97 9.29 0.99
CA VAL A 355 2.77 8.82 -0.39
C VAL A 355 3.22 7.37 -0.51
N ASN A 356 2.29 6.48 -0.85
CA ASN A 356 2.57 5.08 -1.19
C ASN A 356 1.83 4.74 -2.50
N SER A 357 2.30 5.30 -3.62
CA SER A 357 1.59 5.32 -4.89
C SER A 357 2.50 5.10 -6.10
N PRO A 358 2.13 4.24 -7.06
CA PRO A 358 2.82 4.09 -8.34
C PRO A 358 2.59 5.27 -9.30
N GLY A 359 1.65 6.17 -8.95
CA GLY A 359 1.14 7.22 -9.83
C GLY A 359 -0.23 6.86 -10.41
N GLY A 360 -0.55 7.36 -11.59
CA GLY A 360 -1.83 7.14 -12.26
C GLY A 360 -2.23 8.29 -13.18
N SER A 361 -3.43 8.85 -13.02
CA SER A 361 -3.91 9.97 -13.83
C SER A 361 -3.02 11.21 -13.69
N ALA A 362 -2.62 11.75 -14.84
CA ALA A 362 -1.86 13.00 -14.90
C ALA A 362 -2.70 14.20 -14.44
N PHE A 363 -4.01 14.18 -14.75
CA PHE A 363 -4.93 15.24 -14.37
C PHE A 363 -5.18 15.25 -12.86
N ALA A 364 -5.45 14.08 -12.26
CA ALA A 364 -5.64 13.95 -10.82
C ALA A 364 -4.38 14.37 -10.05
N SER A 365 -3.19 13.99 -10.53
CA SER A 365 -1.92 14.42 -9.92
C SER A 365 -1.75 15.94 -9.94
N GLU A 366 -2.16 16.62 -11.03
CA GLU A 366 -2.07 18.07 -11.16
C GLU A 366 -3.02 18.80 -10.21
N ILE A 367 -4.26 18.37 -10.04
CA ILE A 367 -5.20 19.03 -9.12
C ILE A 367 -4.77 18.87 -7.65
N ILE A 368 -4.18 17.73 -7.27
CA ILE A 368 -3.57 17.54 -5.96
C ILE A 368 -2.35 18.49 -5.80
N HIS A 369 -1.46 18.48 -6.77
CA HIS A 369 -0.28 19.35 -6.80
C HIS A 369 -0.65 20.82 -6.62
N ARG A 370 -1.70 21.27 -7.29
CA ARG A 370 -2.18 22.66 -7.19
C ARG A 370 -2.56 23.06 -5.75
N GLU A 371 -3.25 22.21 -5.01
CA GLU A 371 -3.60 22.51 -3.62
C GLU A 371 -2.35 22.48 -2.70
N LEU A 372 -1.38 21.61 -2.96
CA LEU A 372 -0.10 21.61 -2.24
C LEU A 372 0.69 22.92 -2.48
N GLU A 373 0.71 23.41 -3.73
CA GLU A 373 1.30 24.73 -4.01
C GLU A 373 0.60 25.86 -3.25
N LEU A 374 -0.74 25.84 -3.16
CA LEU A 374 -1.50 26.85 -2.45
C LEU A 374 -1.24 26.82 -0.93
N LEU A 375 -1.10 25.62 -0.34
CA LEU A 375 -0.66 25.45 1.05
C LEU A 375 0.74 26.04 1.26
N ARG A 376 1.70 25.72 0.38
CA ARG A 376 3.06 26.26 0.45
C ARG A 376 3.09 27.78 0.31
N LYS A 377 2.28 28.37 -0.58
CA LYS A 377 2.14 29.82 -0.73
C LYS A 377 1.56 30.49 0.52
N LYS A 378 0.72 29.79 1.28
CA LYS A 378 0.23 30.23 2.60
C LYS A 378 1.30 30.16 3.70
N GLY A 379 2.46 29.57 3.43
CA GLY A 379 3.54 29.38 4.40
C GLY A 379 3.40 28.14 5.28
N VAL A 380 2.49 27.21 4.96
CA VAL A 380 2.34 25.95 5.66
C VAL A 380 3.41 24.96 5.16
N PRO A 381 4.32 24.48 6.02
CA PRO A 381 5.31 23.50 5.62
C PRO A 381 4.64 22.18 5.25
N ILE A 382 5.12 21.58 4.16
CA ILE A 382 4.66 20.29 3.64
C ILE A 382 5.82 19.32 3.72
N ILE A 383 5.72 18.34 4.59
CA ILE A 383 6.72 17.28 4.70
C ILE A 383 6.17 16.05 3.99
N VAL A 384 6.89 15.59 2.99
CA VAL A 384 6.54 14.35 2.29
C VAL A 384 7.24 13.18 2.95
N SER A 385 6.47 12.15 3.29
CA SER A 385 6.95 10.84 3.72
C SER A 385 6.63 9.83 2.62
N MET A 386 7.63 9.30 1.97
CA MET A 386 7.44 8.24 0.99
C MET A 386 7.39 6.88 1.68
N GLY A 387 6.40 6.06 1.33
CA GLY A 387 6.31 4.66 1.72
C GLY A 387 7.15 3.75 0.84
N ASP A 388 6.62 2.60 0.50
CA ASP A 388 7.29 1.62 -0.37
C ASP A 388 7.45 2.15 -1.81
N LEU A 389 6.47 2.94 -2.27
CA LEU A 389 6.40 3.43 -3.63
C LEU A 389 5.90 4.89 -3.68
N ALA A 390 6.68 5.77 -4.26
CA ALA A 390 6.28 7.16 -4.52
C ALA A 390 6.83 7.60 -5.88
N ALA A 391 6.23 7.07 -6.95
CA ALA A 391 6.78 7.17 -8.28
C ALA A 391 5.79 7.78 -9.29
N SER A 392 6.32 8.40 -10.33
CA SER A 392 5.55 8.98 -11.42
C SER A 392 4.52 10.01 -10.92
N GLY A 393 3.21 9.82 -11.04
CA GLY A 393 2.20 10.68 -10.43
C GLY A 393 2.38 10.82 -8.91
N GLY A 394 2.80 9.74 -8.22
CA GLY A 394 3.17 9.78 -6.80
C GLY A 394 4.37 10.69 -6.53
N TYR A 395 5.38 10.71 -7.41
CA TYR A 395 6.48 11.67 -7.31
C TYR A 395 6.05 13.09 -7.72
N TYR A 396 5.14 13.22 -8.68
CA TYR A 396 4.57 14.51 -9.08
C TYR A 396 3.96 15.26 -7.90
N ILE A 397 3.17 14.57 -7.07
CA ILE A 397 2.58 15.17 -5.85
C ILE A 397 3.59 15.29 -4.70
N ALA A 398 4.66 14.50 -4.70
CA ALA A 398 5.71 14.55 -3.67
C ALA A 398 6.73 15.67 -3.91
N ALA A 399 7.05 15.99 -5.16
CA ALA A 399 8.11 16.94 -5.54
C ALA A 399 7.97 18.34 -4.93
N PRO A 400 6.75 18.92 -4.73
CA PRO A 400 6.58 20.26 -4.13
C PRO A 400 6.80 20.28 -2.61
N GLY A 401 7.08 19.16 -1.95
CA GLY A 401 7.35 19.09 -0.52
C GLY A 401 8.47 20.05 -0.08
N THR A 402 8.28 20.70 1.07
CA THR A 402 9.32 21.52 1.69
C THR A 402 10.53 20.67 2.08
N THR A 403 10.24 19.45 2.56
CA THR A 403 11.20 18.38 2.80
C THR A 403 10.61 17.06 2.33
N VAL A 404 11.39 16.28 1.61
CA VAL A 404 11.02 14.95 1.10
C VAL A 404 11.86 13.89 1.80
N ILE A 405 11.18 12.99 2.51
CA ILE A 405 11.79 11.93 3.32
C ILE A 405 11.40 10.58 2.71
N ALA A 406 12.35 9.67 2.58
CA ALA A 406 12.13 8.32 2.06
C ALA A 406 12.98 7.28 2.81
N ASP A 407 12.56 6.02 2.78
CA ASP A 407 13.45 4.90 3.14
C ASP A 407 14.47 4.66 2.02
N PRO A 408 15.68 4.20 2.31
CA PRO A 408 16.65 3.80 1.29
C PRO A 408 16.13 2.83 0.23
N MET A 409 15.16 1.98 0.60
CA MET A 409 14.55 0.97 -0.29
C MET A 409 13.27 1.45 -0.97
N THR A 410 12.76 2.64 -0.66
CA THR A 410 11.63 3.25 -1.38
C THR A 410 11.88 3.25 -2.88
N ILE A 411 10.87 2.89 -3.67
CA ILE A 411 10.91 3.03 -5.13
C ILE A 411 10.32 4.38 -5.50
N THR A 412 11.09 5.23 -6.23
CA THR A 412 10.64 6.59 -6.56
C THR A 412 11.10 7.04 -7.95
N GLY A 413 10.93 8.32 -8.28
CA GLY A 413 11.26 8.85 -9.60
C GLY A 413 10.20 8.53 -10.64
N SER A 414 10.55 7.77 -11.67
CA SER A 414 9.69 7.49 -12.84
C SER A 414 9.09 8.76 -13.46
N ILE A 415 9.90 9.86 -13.47
CA ILE A 415 9.52 11.15 -14.03
C ILE A 415 9.41 11.02 -15.55
N GLY A 416 8.21 10.73 -16.03
CA GLY A 416 7.91 10.45 -17.43
C GLY A 416 6.41 10.22 -17.62
N VAL A 417 5.96 10.32 -18.87
CA VAL A 417 4.54 10.32 -19.26
C VAL A 417 4.31 9.34 -20.38
N PHE A 418 3.15 8.72 -20.40
CA PHE A 418 2.67 7.97 -21.55
C PHE A 418 1.17 8.20 -21.79
N GLY A 419 0.75 8.02 -23.03
CA GLY A 419 -0.63 7.89 -23.45
C GLY A 419 -0.90 6.44 -23.87
N LEU A 420 -2.05 5.93 -23.55
CA LEU A 420 -2.47 4.56 -23.82
C LEU A 420 -3.84 4.56 -24.49
N HIS A 421 -3.95 3.88 -25.63
CA HIS A 421 -5.18 3.75 -26.36
C HIS A 421 -5.42 2.28 -26.73
N PHE A 422 -6.58 1.76 -26.31
CA PHE A 422 -7.05 0.43 -26.69
C PHE A 422 -8.05 0.55 -27.83
N ASN A 423 -8.01 -0.41 -28.79
CA ASN A 423 -9.06 -0.56 -29.78
C ASN A 423 -9.46 -2.03 -29.92
N TYR A 424 -10.74 -2.25 -30.18
CA TYR A 424 -11.37 -3.56 -30.23
C TYR A 424 -11.95 -3.88 -31.61
N GLY A 425 -11.61 -3.09 -32.66
CA GLY A 425 -12.18 -3.26 -33.98
C GLY A 425 -11.94 -4.64 -34.59
N GLU A 426 -10.72 -5.17 -34.47
CA GLU A 426 -10.40 -6.52 -34.97
C GLU A 426 -11.08 -7.62 -34.12
N LEU A 427 -11.16 -7.45 -32.79
CA LEU A 427 -11.91 -8.37 -31.92
C LEU A 427 -13.39 -8.39 -32.30
N ALA A 428 -14.01 -7.22 -32.55
CA ALA A 428 -15.39 -7.12 -33.00
C ALA A 428 -15.59 -7.84 -34.35
N ALA A 429 -14.68 -7.64 -35.32
CA ALA A 429 -14.72 -8.32 -36.60
C ALA A 429 -14.62 -9.86 -36.46
N LYS A 430 -13.75 -10.37 -35.56
CA LYS A 430 -13.67 -11.81 -35.25
C LYS A 430 -14.98 -12.37 -34.67
N LEU A 431 -15.75 -11.53 -33.98
CA LEU A 431 -17.07 -11.88 -33.43
C LEU A 431 -18.20 -11.60 -34.45
N SER A 432 -17.87 -11.28 -35.70
CA SER A 432 -18.83 -10.90 -36.75
C SER A 432 -19.70 -9.67 -36.41
N LEU A 433 -19.16 -8.76 -35.60
CA LEU A 433 -19.76 -7.47 -35.28
C LEU A 433 -19.17 -6.40 -36.19
N ALA A 434 -20.02 -5.54 -36.73
CA ALA A 434 -19.63 -4.39 -37.53
C ALA A 434 -19.99 -3.09 -36.80
N THR A 435 -19.11 -2.11 -36.89
CA THR A 435 -19.36 -0.75 -36.38
C THR A 435 -19.37 0.21 -37.58
N ASP A 436 -20.43 1.00 -37.70
CA ASP A 436 -20.56 2.06 -38.68
C ASP A 436 -20.92 3.36 -37.94
N GLY A 437 -20.53 4.52 -38.50
CA GLY A 437 -20.75 5.80 -37.85
C GLY A 437 -20.56 7.00 -38.76
N VAL A 438 -21.12 8.12 -38.34
CA VAL A 438 -20.94 9.42 -38.97
C VAL A 438 -20.32 10.42 -38.01
N LYS A 439 -19.56 11.39 -38.53
CA LYS A 439 -18.90 12.42 -37.72
C LYS A 439 -18.95 13.78 -38.38
N THR A 440 -19.01 14.81 -37.56
CA THR A 440 -19.15 16.21 -38.01
C THR A 440 -17.81 16.91 -38.24
N ALA A 441 -16.72 16.32 -37.74
CA ALA A 441 -15.35 16.84 -37.86
C ALA A 441 -14.35 15.69 -37.93
N THR A 442 -13.16 15.96 -38.46
CA THR A 442 -12.10 14.94 -38.68
C THR A 442 -11.77 14.13 -37.46
N HIS A 443 -11.64 14.77 -36.29
CA HIS A 443 -11.24 14.17 -35.04
C HIS A 443 -12.39 14.03 -34.02
N ALA A 444 -13.65 14.02 -34.48
CA ALA A 444 -14.79 13.88 -33.57
C ALA A 444 -14.84 12.52 -32.87
N ASP A 445 -14.16 11.53 -33.43
CA ASP A 445 -13.99 10.18 -32.91
C ASP A 445 -12.52 9.89 -32.45
N LEU A 446 -11.80 10.94 -32.06
CA LEU A 446 -10.45 10.81 -31.49
C LEU A 446 -10.47 9.85 -30.28
N LEU A 447 -9.53 8.90 -30.26
CA LEU A 447 -9.45 7.82 -29.28
C LEU A 447 -10.67 6.86 -29.27
N SER A 448 -11.36 6.73 -30.40
CA SER A 448 -12.43 5.73 -30.54
C SER A 448 -11.90 4.31 -30.35
N VAL A 449 -12.56 3.53 -29.50
CA VAL A 449 -12.21 2.12 -29.24
C VAL A 449 -12.58 1.18 -30.41
N HIS A 450 -13.34 1.66 -31.40
CA HIS A 450 -13.84 0.84 -32.50
C HIS A 450 -12.81 0.63 -33.61
N ARG A 451 -11.75 1.42 -33.65
CA ARG A 451 -10.69 1.37 -34.67
C ARG A 451 -9.34 1.79 -34.09
N PRO A 452 -8.22 1.41 -34.71
CA PRO A 452 -6.94 2.01 -34.42
C PRO A 452 -6.96 3.53 -34.61
N ALA A 453 -6.28 4.27 -33.75
CA ALA A 453 -6.01 5.69 -33.96
C ALA A 453 -5.09 5.88 -35.17
N THR A 454 -5.35 6.91 -35.97
CA THR A 454 -4.52 7.29 -37.11
C THR A 454 -3.20 7.90 -36.67
N VAL A 455 -2.25 8.06 -37.58
CA VAL A 455 -0.96 8.73 -37.32
C VAL A 455 -1.17 10.16 -36.82
N ASP A 456 -2.08 10.91 -37.45
CA ASP A 456 -2.40 12.29 -37.08
C ASP A 456 -2.99 12.35 -35.65
N GLU A 457 -3.90 11.42 -35.33
CA GLU A 457 -4.49 11.33 -33.99
C GLU A 457 -3.42 10.97 -32.91
N LEU A 458 -2.52 10.05 -33.23
CA LEU A 458 -1.40 9.73 -32.35
C LEU A 458 -0.43 10.92 -32.17
N THR A 459 -0.26 11.73 -33.22
CA THR A 459 0.55 12.96 -33.13
C THR A 459 -0.08 13.97 -32.16
N ILE A 460 -1.41 14.18 -32.24
CA ILE A 460 -2.13 15.05 -31.29
C ILE A 460 -1.98 14.55 -29.84
N VAL A 461 -2.07 13.25 -29.63
CA VAL A 461 -1.86 12.66 -28.30
C VAL A 461 -0.41 12.83 -27.84
N GLN A 462 0.57 12.60 -28.74
CA GLN A 462 1.99 12.77 -28.43
C GLN A 462 2.32 14.23 -28.02
N GLU A 463 1.79 15.23 -28.71
CA GLU A 463 1.95 16.64 -28.33
C GLU A 463 1.41 16.92 -26.90
N SER A 464 0.32 16.24 -26.51
CA SER A 464 -0.23 16.35 -25.17
C SER A 464 0.66 15.65 -24.13
N VAL A 465 1.23 14.49 -24.47
CA VAL A 465 2.19 13.75 -23.65
C VAL A 465 3.47 14.58 -23.45
N ASP A 466 3.99 15.20 -24.50
CA ASP A 466 5.18 16.07 -24.46
C ASP A 466 4.93 17.28 -23.56
N ARG A 467 3.81 17.95 -23.69
CA ARG A 467 3.43 19.09 -22.85
C ARG A 467 3.33 18.72 -21.38
N ILE A 468 2.72 17.58 -21.05
CA ILE A 468 2.61 17.11 -19.66
C ILE A 468 3.99 16.71 -19.12
N TYR A 469 4.87 16.16 -19.94
CA TYR A 469 6.24 15.87 -19.54
C TYR A 469 7.01 17.15 -19.20
N GLU A 470 6.95 18.19 -20.04
CA GLU A 470 7.56 19.49 -19.73
C GLU A 470 6.99 20.11 -18.44
N GLN A 471 5.68 19.98 -18.21
CA GLN A 471 5.06 20.40 -16.95
C GLN A 471 5.64 19.60 -15.77
N PHE A 472 5.82 18.30 -15.90
CA PHE A 472 6.42 17.46 -14.83
C PHE A 472 7.86 17.89 -14.53
N LEU A 473 8.67 18.13 -15.56
CA LEU A 473 10.03 18.66 -15.38
C LEU A 473 10.01 19.99 -14.63
N GLY A 474 9.05 20.86 -14.94
CA GLY A 474 8.85 22.16 -14.25
C GLY A 474 8.46 21.99 -12.78
N VAL A 475 7.56 21.07 -12.46
CA VAL A 475 7.14 20.74 -11.08
C VAL A 475 8.33 20.27 -10.26
N VAL A 476 9.10 19.32 -10.80
CA VAL A 476 10.29 18.79 -10.12
C VAL A 476 11.36 19.89 -9.99
N GLY A 477 11.65 20.61 -11.07
CA GLY A 477 12.64 21.69 -11.06
C GLY A 477 12.32 22.77 -10.00
N SER A 478 11.06 23.18 -9.91
CA SER A 478 10.59 24.14 -8.90
C SER A 478 10.64 23.59 -7.48
N GLY A 479 10.16 22.35 -7.30
CA GLY A 479 10.10 21.70 -5.99
C GLY A 479 11.48 21.35 -5.44
N ARG A 480 12.37 20.89 -6.30
CA ARG A 480 13.73 20.42 -5.93
C ARG A 480 14.85 21.45 -6.19
N LYS A 481 14.49 22.65 -6.66
CA LYS A 481 15.44 23.73 -7.00
C LYS A 481 16.50 23.30 -8.02
N MET A 482 16.08 22.53 -9.02
CA MET A 482 16.93 22.02 -10.09
C MET A 482 16.62 22.72 -11.42
N LYS A 483 17.62 22.82 -12.30
CA LYS A 483 17.37 23.29 -13.66
C LYS A 483 16.63 22.22 -14.47
N ARG A 484 15.83 22.66 -15.44
CA ARG A 484 15.04 21.77 -16.31
C ARG A 484 15.88 20.65 -16.93
N ASP A 485 17.08 20.98 -17.43
CA ASP A 485 17.94 20.01 -18.11
C ASP A 485 18.55 19.01 -17.13
N ASP A 486 18.92 19.45 -15.91
CA ASP A 486 19.41 18.55 -14.85
C ASP A 486 18.32 17.56 -14.44
N VAL A 487 17.05 18.03 -14.36
CA VAL A 487 15.90 17.14 -14.11
C VAL A 487 15.71 16.17 -15.26
N HIS A 488 15.81 16.63 -16.52
CA HIS A 488 15.63 15.78 -17.70
C HIS A 488 16.65 14.61 -17.74
N GLU A 489 17.91 14.86 -17.38
CA GLU A 489 18.96 13.83 -17.36
C GLU A 489 18.66 12.67 -16.39
N ILE A 490 18.04 12.97 -15.24
CA ILE A 490 17.69 11.96 -14.23
C ILE A 490 16.24 11.46 -14.35
N ALA A 491 15.47 12.06 -15.25
CA ALA A 491 14.06 11.75 -15.51
C ALA A 491 13.91 10.61 -16.54
N GLN A 492 13.35 10.93 -17.69
CA GLN A 492 13.10 10.01 -18.82
C GLN A 492 12.34 8.73 -18.44
N GLY A 493 11.47 8.83 -17.41
CA GLY A 493 10.70 7.70 -16.90
C GLY A 493 11.47 6.74 -15.99
N ARG A 494 12.73 7.05 -15.64
CA ARG A 494 13.60 6.17 -14.86
C ARG A 494 13.13 6.08 -13.40
N VAL A 495 13.07 4.84 -12.89
CA VAL A 495 12.84 4.56 -11.47
C VAL A 495 14.17 4.55 -10.71
N TRP A 496 14.11 4.98 -9.46
CA TRP A 496 15.25 5.06 -8.57
C TRP A 496 14.93 4.45 -7.21
N SER A 497 15.91 3.83 -6.55
CA SER A 497 15.85 3.56 -5.13
C SER A 497 15.90 4.88 -4.33
N GLY A 498 15.33 4.91 -3.12
CA GLY A 498 15.48 6.04 -2.20
C GLY A 498 16.94 6.41 -1.96
N SER A 499 17.82 5.40 -1.93
CA SER A 499 19.27 5.59 -1.82
C SER A 499 19.87 6.40 -2.97
N ARG A 500 19.49 6.11 -4.21
CA ARG A 500 19.94 6.88 -5.40
C ARG A 500 19.22 8.21 -5.51
N ALA A 501 17.91 8.23 -5.26
CA ALA A 501 17.10 9.44 -5.31
C ALA A 501 17.65 10.54 -4.40
N ARG A 502 18.15 10.18 -3.21
CA ARG A 502 18.84 11.13 -2.32
C ARG A 502 20.12 11.70 -2.93
N LYS A 503 20.94 10.86 -3.56
CA LYS A 503 22.17 11.31 -4.23
C LYS A 503 21.89 12.25 -5.41
N LEU A 504 20.73 12.06 -6.05
CA LEU A 504 20.26 12.86 -7.18
C LEU A 504 19.49 14.13 -6.78
N GLY A 505 19.29 14.38 -5.48
CA GLY A 505 18.54 15.54 -4.98
C GLY A 505 17.02 15.41 -5.09
N LEU A 506 16.51 14.24 -5.42
CA LEU A 506 15.07 13.95 -5.47
C LEU A 506 14.47 13.70 -4.07
N VAL A 507 15.29 13.34 -3.09
CA VAL A 507 14.97 13.09 -1.68
C VAL A 507 15.95 13.89 -0.82
N ASP A 508 15.47 14.48 0.29
CA ASP A 508 16.29 15.33 1.18
C ASP A 508 16.97 14.53 2.29
N SER A 509 16.24 13.56 2.87
CA SER A 509 16.76 12.75 3.98
C SER A 509 16.14 11.36 4.02
N PHE A 510 16.81 10.44 4.74
CA PHE A 510 16.24 9.14 5.06
C PHE A 510 15.42 9.21 6.34
N GLY A 511 14.31 8.48 6.36
CA GLY A 511 13.41 8.36 7.49
C GLY A 511 12.07 7.77 7.08
N GLY A 512 11.17 7.63 8.06
CA GLY A 512 9.82 7.11 7.89
C GLY A 512 8.75 8.15 8.26
N LEU A 513 7.53 7.65 8.51
CA LEU A 513 6.37 8.47 8.84
C LEU A 513 6.56 9.27 10.14
N ARG A 514 7.14 8.66 11.18
CA ARG A 514 7.43 9.37 12.45
C ARG A 514 8.45 10.49 12.27
N ASP A 515 9.50 10.24 11.49
CA ASP A 515 10.52 11.25 11.21
C ASP A 515 9.92 12.44 10.45
N ALA A 516 8.98 12.18 9.55
CA ALA A 516 8.25 13.24 8.83
C ALA A 516 7.33 14.06 9.75
N ILE A 517 6.62 13.43 10.68
CA ILE A 517 5.78 14.12 11.67
C ILE A 517 6.66 14.97 12.60
N ALA A 518 7.80 14.46 13.03
CA ALA A 518 8.75 15.20 13.86
C ALA A 518 9.33 16.41 13.11
N GLU A 519 9.71 16.24 11.85
CA GLU A 519 10.22 17.34 11.01
C GLU A 519 9.12 18.39 10.72
N ALA A 520 7.87 17.97 10.51
CA ALA A 520 6.72 18.86 10.35
C ALA A 520 6.51 19.72 11.62
N SER A 521 6.54 19.09 12.79
CA SER A 521 6.43 19.77 14.07
C SER A 521 7.56 20.80 14.28
N LYS A 522 8.78 20.41 13.92
CA LYS A 522 9.95 21.29 14.01
C LYS A 522 9.87 22.48 13.07
N GLN A 523 9.50 22.29 11.80
CA GLN A 523 9.40 23.39 10.82
C GLN A 523 8.26 24.35 11.17
N ALA A 524 7.19 23.86 11.79
CA ALA A 524 6.10 24.69 12.28
C ALA A 524 6.33 25.24 13.71
N ASN A 525 7.49 24.98 14.32
CA ASN A 525 7.84 25.40 15.69
C ASN A 525 6.84 24.91 16.78
N LEU A 526 6.27 23.72 16.60
CA LEU A 526 5.32 23.12 17.53
C LEU A 526 6.05 22.23 18.54
N LYS A 527 5.73 22.37 19.84
CA LYS A 527 6.31 21.53 20.90
C LYS A 527 5.51 20.25 21.11
N GLU A 528 4.19 20.35 21.20
CA GLU A 528 3.24 19.26 21.45
C GLU A 528 2.03 19.40 20.53
N PRO A 529 2.18 19.16 19.21
CA PRO A 529 1.07 19.29 18.29
C PRO A 529 0.03 18.20 18.51
N GLY A 530 -1.24 18.53 18.24
CA GLY A 530 -2.23 17.54 17.93
C GLY A 530 -1.92 16.88 16.58
N ILE A 531 -2.23 15.58 16.45
CA ILE A 531 -2.12 14.87 15.17
C ILE A 531 -3.53 14.56 14.67
N VAL A 532 -3.81 14.96 13.44
CA VAL A 532 -5.05 14.61 12.74
C VAL A 532 -4.70 13.86 11.45
N GLN A 533 -5.46 12.84 11.12
CA GLN A 533 -5.20 11.94 9.99
C GLN A 533 -6.33 12.03 8.97
N PHE A 534 -6.00 12.02 7.67
CA PHE A 534 -6.94 12.09 6.56
C PHE A 534 -6.58 11.05 5.48
N PRO A 535 -7.50 10.16 5.11
CA PRO A 535 -8.85 10.09 5.65
C PRO A 535 -8.83 9.73 7.15
N GLY A 536 -9.70 10.39 7.92
CA GLY A 536 -9.88 10.09 9.34
C GLY A 536 -10.75 8.85 9.54
N LEU A 537 -10.63 8.18 10.68
CA LEU A 537 -11.42 6.99 11.05
C LEU A 537 -12.95 7.21 11.03
N HIS A 538 -13.43 8.44 10.83
CA HIS A 538 -14.83 8.83 10.90
C HIS A 538 -15.36 9.57 9.67
N GLU A 539 -14.53 9.80 8.63
CA GLU A 539 -14.97 10.61 7.48
C GLU A 539 -15.92 9.89 6.51
N ASP A 540 -15.98 8.57 6.52
CA ASP A 540 -16.92 7.80 5.70
C ASP A 540 -18.09 7.22 6.53
N ARG A 541 -18.84 8.08 7.22
CA ARG A 541 -20.23 7.73 7.55
C ARG A 541 -21.10 7.89 6.31
N ARG A 542 -20.85 7.10 5.28
CA ARG A 542 -21.92 6.84 4.31
C ARG A 542 -23.09 6.26 5.08
N SER A 543 -24.26 6.85 4.94
CA SER A 543 -25.45 6.28 5.54
C SER A 543 -25.60 4.83 5.04
N LEU A 544 -26.09 3.91 5.87
CA LEU A 544 -26.40 2.54 5.45
C LEU A 544 -27.23 2.50 4.15
N ALA A 545 -28.05 3.55 3.91
CA ALA A 545 -28.81 3.75 2.68
C ALA A 545 -27.91 4.02 1.46
N GLU A 546 -26.81 4.78 1.59
CA GLU A 546 -25.85 5.01 0.49
C GLU A 546 -25.00 3.77 0.19
N MET A 547 -24.68 2.96 1.23
CA MET A 547 -23.94 1.71 1.08
C MET A 547 -24.77 0.60 0.41
N VAL A 548 -26.09 0.59 0.64
CA VAL A 548 -27.04 -0.36 0.01
C VAL A 548 -27.41 0.07 -1.41
N LEU A 549 -27.28 1.36 -1.74
CA LEU A 549 -27.63 1.93 -3.05
C LEU A 549 -26.41 2.13 -3.97
N SER A 550 -25.18 1.90 -3.49
CA SER A 550 -24.01 1.88 -4.37
C SER A 550 -23.93 0.49 -5.02
N ASP A 551 -24.12 0.44 -6.35
CA ASP A 551 -23.88 -0.72 -7.21
C ASP A 551 -22.37 -1.04 -7.33
N ASP A 552 -21.65 -1.15 -6.21
CA ASP A 552 -20.30 -1.69 -6.21
C ASP A 552 -20.41 -3.22 -6.14
N GLU A 553 -20.58 -3.82 -7.33
CA GLU A 553 -20.44 -5.26 -7.56
C GLU A 553 -18.98 -5.70 -7.32
N GLU A 554 -18.52 -5.74 -6.09
CA GLU A 554 -17.41 -6.61 -5.70
C GLU A 554 -18.00 -7.97 -5.31
N SER A 555 -17.95 -8.90 -6.26
CA SER A 555 -18.40 -10.28 -6.08
C SER A 555 -17.61 -11.00 -4.98
N PRO A 556 -18.27 -11.50 -3.91
CA PRO A 556 -17.60 -12.21 -2.81
C PRO A 556 -17.20 -13.66 -3.14
N LEU A 557 -17.11 -14.05 -4.41
CA LEU A 557 -17.03 -15.47 -4.80
C LEU A 557 -15.64 -16.13 -4.73
N PHE A 558 -14.56 -15.41 -4.36
CA PHE A 558 -13.20 -15.96 -4.39
C PHE A 558 -12.37 -15.78 -3.11
N THR A 559 -12.99 -15.61 -1.96
CA THR A 559 -12.27 -15.61 -0.69
C THR A 559 -12.26 -17.01 -0.07
N ARG A 560 -11.43 -17.92 -0.57
CA ARG A 560 -10.97 -19.08 0.21
C ARG A 560 -9.68 -19.69 -0.33
N THR A 561 -8.72 -19.91 0.60
CA THR A 561 -7.48 -20.70 0.55
C THR A 561 -6.26 -20.05 -0.12
N ALA A 562 -5.45 -19.42 0.71
CA ALA A 562 -4.22 -18.68 0.37
C ALA A 562 -2.98 -19.58 0.13
N THR A 563 -3.13 -20.89 -0.13
CA THR A 563 -1.99 -21.83 -0.21
C THR A 563 -1.82 -22.55 -1.54
N ASP A 564 -2.70 -22.30 -2.52
CA ASP A 564 -2.55 -22.90 -3.85
C ASP A 564 -1.70 -21.99 -4.75
N PRO A 565 -0.51 -22.45 -5.24
CA PRO A 565 0.34 -21.67 -6.14
C PRO A 565 -0.37 -21.21 -7.42
N VAL A 566 -1.33 -22.01 -7.93
CA VAL A 566 -2.13 -21.65 -9.12
C VAL A 566 -3.08 -20.50 -8.79
N MET A 567 -3.69 -20.50 -7.60
CA MET A 567 -4.57 -19.42 -7.16
C MET A 567 -3.78 -18.13 -6.83
N GLN A 568 -2.55 -18.24 -6.34
CA GLN A 568 -1.66 -17.07 -6.19
C GLN A 568 -1.29 -16.49 -7.56
N LEU A 569 -1.00 -17.33 -8.55
CA LEU A 569 -0.75 -16.87 -9.92
C LEU A 569 -1.99 -16.19 -10.53
N ILE A 570 -3.17 -16.78 -10.38
CA ILE A 570 -4.44 -16.19 -10.84
C ILE A 570 -4.69 -14.85 -10.13
N ARG A 571 -4.46 -14.78 -8.83
CA ARG A 571 -4.64 -13.55 -8.03
C ARG A 571 -3.67 -12.44 -8.45
N SER A 572 -2.39 -12.78 -8.69
CA SER A 572 -1.41 -11.80 -9.18
C SER A 572 -1.75 -11.28 -10.57
N GLN A 573 -2.25 -12.15 -11.45
CA GLN A 573 -2.72 -11.77 -12.80
C GLN A 573 -4.01 -10.94 -12.72
N TRP A 574 -4.92 -11.28 -11.79
CA TRP A 574 -6.14 -10.51 -11.54
C TRP A 574 -5.84 -9.11 -11.00
N GLN A 575 -4.91 -8.98 -10.07
CA GLN A 575 -4.45 -7.67 -9.57
C GLN A 575 -3.83 -6.80 -10.68
N GLN A 576 -3.10 -7.40 -11.63
CA GLN A 576 -2.60 -6.68 -12.80
C GLN A 576 -3.73 -6.24 -13.74
N ALA A 577 -4.76 -7.07 -13.91
CA ALA A 577 -5.95 -6.72 -14.69
C ALA A 577 -6.79 -5.64 -13.99
N GLU A 578 -6.87 -5.67 -12.66
CA GLU A 578 -7.57 -4.68 -11.85
C GLU A 578 -6.85 -3.32 -11.89
N ALA A 579 -5.52 -3.29 -11.90
CA ALA A 579 -4.75 -2.07 -12.12
C ALA A 579 -5.08 -1.42 -13.48
N MET A 580 -5.52 -2.19 -14.49
CA MET A 580 -6.00 -1.62 -15.76
C MET A 580 -7.37 -0.94 -15.63
N ARG A 581 -8.24 -1.35 -14.69
CA ARG A 581 -9.52 -0.64 -14.43
C ARG A 581 -9.28 0.76 -13.85
N ASN A 582 -8.16 0.97 -13.16
CA ASN A 582 -7.78 2.26 -12.59
C ASN A 582 -7.17 3.22 -13.62
N LEU A 583 -6.98 2.77 -14.87
CA LEU A 583 -6.58 3.64 -15.97
C LEU A 583 -7.80 4.45 -16.47
N ASN A 584 -8.24 5.44 -15.70
CA ASN A 584 -9.46 6.20 -15.93
C ASN A 584 -9.25 7.67 -16.32
N ASP A 585 -8.02 8.11 -16.61
CA ASP A 585 -7.79 9.46 -17.15
C ASP A 585 -8.54 9.64 -18.47
N ARG A 586 -9.42 10.63 -18.52
CA ARG A 586 -10.29 10.89 -19.70
C ARG A 586 -9.53 11.21 -20.97
N ARG A 587 -8.28 11.62 -20.88
CA ARG A 587 -7.37 11.89 -22.00
C ARG A 587 -6.51 10.67 -22.37
N GLY A 588 -6.64 9.56 -21.61
CA GLY A 588 -5.81 8.37 -21.74
C GLY A 588 -4.34 8.62 -21.44
N ILE A 589 -4.00 9.61 -20.60
CA ILE A 589 -2.62 10.02 -20.30
C ILE A 589 -2.29 9.72 -18.83
N TYR A 590 -1.20 8.99 -18.60
CA TYR A 590 -0.87 8.43 -17.31
C TYR A 590 0.56 8.71 -16.88
N LEU A 591 0.67 8.94 -15.58
CA LEU A 591 1.91 8.97 -14.82
C LEU A 591 1.93 7.72 -13.93
N LEU A 592 2.39 6.59 -14.47
CA LEU A 592 2.41 5.30 -13.78
C LEU A 592 3.82 4.69 -13.79
N ALA A 593 4.21 4.09 -12.67
CA ALA A 593 5.50 3.42 -12.54
C ALA A 593 5.45 1.96 -13.00
N PRO A 594 6.56 1.40 -13.53
CA PRO A 594 6.56 0.08 -14.18
C PRO A 594 6.76 -1.12 -13.26
N LEU A 595 7.11 -0.93 -11.98
CA LEU A 595 7.71 -2.02 -11.19
C LEU A 595 7.08 -2.19 -9.80
N ARG A 596 6.80 -3.46 -9.46
CA ARG A 596 6.69 -3.94 -8.07
C ARG A 596 7.83 -4.93 -7.83
N ILE A 597 8.45 -4.89 -6.66
CA ILE A 597 9.43 -5.89 -6.22
C ILE A 597 8.67 -6.97 -5.46
N ASP A 598 8.82 -8.22 -5.89
CA ASP A 598 8.35 -9.37 -5.13
C ASP A 598 9.48 -9.84 -4.21
N ASP A 599 9.26 -9.77 -2.90
CA ASP A 599 10.19 -10.19 -1.85
C ASP A 599 9.82 -11.56 -1.25
N ARG A 600 8.89 -12.26 -1.91
CA ARG A 600 8.41 -13.60 -1.51
C ARG A 600 9.41 -14.70 -1.82
#